data_4e86e81a6bfdcc044d30c5d63335fd3f
#
_entry.id   4e86e81a6bfdcc044d30c5d63335fd3f
#
_cell.length_a   1.000
_cell.length_b   1.000
_cell.length_c   1.000
_cell.angle_alpha   90.00
_cell.angle_beta   90.00
_cell.angle_gamma   90.00
#
_symmetry.space_group_name_H-M   'P 1'
#
loop_
_entity.id
_entity.type
_entity.pdbx_description
1 polymer ?
#
loop_
_entity_poly.entity_id
_entity_poly.type
_entity_poly.pdbx_seq_one_letter_code
_entity_poly.pdbx_strand_id
1 'polypeptide(L)'
;MSIRIFAHHWTKFILACCIVQLGACSASTANLQNSNAGNNAPGQINGANPSVVTGARNEPRNGPVTDISRPTQIVVLGSGTPIPDAKRASASLALIYQGEAYLFDVGAGAIRNATKARYRYDIPALYPSQICCVFLTHLHSDHTMDLVELAYTMWWRRRDGLLAFGPDGLAGMTRALAQFMAPDVSLRTGGNQPTPNPLGYRVSATEISEGIVFEKDGLIIEAFDVNHGHVKPAYGYKITTPDKVIVISGDTAYSEILAQKAVGADILFHEVVSEAGLGGRSIFWQNYHNSAHTTSSNLAKLARSAKPAKLVLYHGLHFGAPEQKVVEEVRAIWDGEVILANDLDIF
;
A
#
# COMPACT_ATOMS: atom_id res chain seq x y z
N MET A 1 50.69 34.51 22.26
CA MET A 1 51.38 33.66 21.29
C MET A 1 50.42 33.41 20.17
N SER A 2 50.80 33.80 18.95
CA SER A 2 49.97 34.26 17.86
C SER A 2 49.02 33.27 17.24
N ILE A 3 47.77 33.71 17.02
CA ILE A 3 46.73 33.10 16.21
C ILE A 3 46.97 33.57 14.76
N ARG A 4 47.11 32.64 13.82
CA ARG A 4 47.07 32.94 12.37
C ARG A 4 45.75 32.48 11.76
N ILE A 5 44.96 33.44 11.29
CA ILE A 5 43.78 33.30 10.49
C ILE A 5 44.19 33.14 9.03
N PHE A 6 43.74 32.10 8.34
CA PHE A 6 43.86 31.98 6.89
C PHE A 6 42.48 32.20 6.25
N ALA A 7 42.36 33.32 5.54
CA ALA A 7 41.25 33.61 4.67
C ALA A 7 41.52 32.98 3.30
N HIS A 8 40.56 32.28 2.70
CA HIS A 8 40.64 31.83 1.33
C HIS A 8 39.46 32.34 0.51
N HIS A 9 39.84 32.93 -0.58
CA HIS A 9 39.24 33.63 -1.66
C HIS A 9 37.92 33.07 -2.20
N TRP A 10 37.01 33.99 -2.44
CA TRP A 10 35.83 33.83 -3.29
C TRP A 10 36.20 34.08 -4.73
N THR A 11 36.00 33.09 -5.60
CA THR A 11 36.12 33.24 -7.06
C THR A 11 34.70 33.37 -7.65
N LYS A 12 34.44 34.49 -8.29
CA LYS A 12 33.21 34.83 -9.00
C LYS A 12 33.05 33.95 -10.22
N PHE A 13 31.91 33.28 -10.40
CA PHE A 13 31.47 32.69 -11.66
C PHE A 13 30.45 33.62 -12.31
N ILE A 14 30.77 33.98 -13.56
CA ILE A 14 30.03 34.88 -14.44
C ILE A 14 28.79 34.14 -14.98
N LEU A 15 27.65 34.82 -14.89
CA LEU A 15 26.34 34.41 -15.45
C LEU A 15 26.36 34.66 -16.97
N ALA A 16 26.32 33.61 -17.79
CA ALA A 16 26.08 33.72 -19.21
C ALA A 16 24.58 33.64 -19.50
N CYS A 17 24.04 34.78 -19.97
CA CYS A 17 22.66 34.91 -20.39
C CYS A 17 22.50 34.36 -21.81
N CYS A 18 21.80 33.23 -22.01
CA CYS A 18 21.35 32.78 -23.33
C CYS A 18 19.94 33.33 -23.59
N ILE A 19 19.91 34.31 -24.50
CA ILE A 19 18.66 34.83 -25.09
C ILE A 19 18.18 33.81 -26.13
N VAL A 20 17.01 33.19 -25.89
CA VAL A 20 16.31 32.40 -26.91
C VAL A 20 15.25 33.27 -27.55
N GLN A 21 15.40 33.50 -28.85
CA GLN A 21 14.44 34.23 -29.70
C GLN A 21 13.14 33.45 -29.86
N LEU A 22 12.04 34.12 -29.60
CA LEU A 22 10.69 33.66 -29.91
C LEU A 22 10.42 33.83 -31.40
N GLY A 23 10.34 32.71 -32.12
CA GLY A 23 9.82 32.65 -33.49
C GLY A 23 8.30 32.63 -33.48
N ALA A 24 7.68 33.64 -34.00
CA ALA A 24 6.24 33.72 -34.23
C ALA A 24 5.84 32.78 -35.38
N CYS A 25 4.93 31.82 -35.08
CA CYS A 25 4.28 31.02 -36.12
C CYS A 25 2.84 31.55 -36.29
N SER A 26 2.58 32.12 -37.47
CA SER A 26 1.31 32.65 -37.91
C SER A 26 0.29 31.52 -38.14
N ALA A 27 -0.89 31.66 -37.56
CA ALA A 27 -2.02 30.80 -37.80
C ALA A 27 -2.66 31.11 -39.17
N SER A 28 -2.80 30.10 -39.99
CA SER A 28 -3.57 30.11 -41.25
C SER A 28 -4.99 29.64 -40.95
N THR A 29 -5.94 30.53 -41.14
CA THR A 29 -7.39 30.22 -41.08
C THR A 29 -7.82 29.63 -42.43
N ALA A 30 -8.29 28.37 -42.42
CA ALA A 30 -8.99 27.77 -43.55
C ALA A 30 -10.49 27.77 -43.25
N ASN A 31 -11.23 28.57 -44.05
CA ASN A 31 -12.67 28.54 -44.15
C ASN A 31 -13.11 27.23 -44.84
N LEU A 32 -14.06 26.53 -44.28
CA LEU A 32 -14.88 25.54 -44.99
C LEU A 32 -16.33 25.93 -44.93
N GLN A 33 -16.83 26.19 -46.12
CA GLN A 33 -18.22 26.56 -46.43
C GLN A 33 -19.15 25.35 -46.31
N ASN A 34 -20.33 25.64 -45.80
CA ASN A 34 -21.55 24.85 -45.87
C ASN A 34 -21.95 24.46 -47.32
N SER A 35 -22.36 23.22 -47.52
CA SER A 35 -23.30 22.88 -48.60
C SER A 35 -24.37 21.92 -48.11
N ASN A 36 -25.59 22.36 -48.30
CA ASN A 36 -26.86 21.76 -47.95
C ASN A 36 -27.30 20.60 -48.89
N ALA A 37 -28.19 19.81 -48.36
CA ALA A 37 -29.36 19.19 -48.97
C ALA A 37 -29.24 17.80 -49.59
N GLY A 38 -30.11 16.92 -49.13
CA GLY A 38 -30.48 15.65 -49.76
C GLY A 38 -31.39 14.79 -48.88
N ASN A 39 -32.69 15.11 -48.87
CA ASN A 39 -33.75 14.24 -48.33
C ASN A 39 -33.76 12.85 -49.01
N ASN A 40 -33.89 11.80 -48.25
CA ASN A 40 -34.71 10.63 -48.61
C ASN A 40 -34.90 9.70 -47.38
N ALA A 41 -36.14 9.48 -46.98
CA ALA A 41 -36.65 8.36 -46.20
C ALA A 41 -37.62 7.57 -47.08
N PRO A 42 -38.14 6.37 -46.70
CA PRO A 42 -37.75 5.43 -45.64
C PRO A 42 -37.52 4.00 -46.18
N GLY A 43 -36.74 3.23 -45.48
CA GLY A 43 -36.66 1.78 -45.66
C GLY A 43 -36.76 1.08 -44.32
N GLN A 44 -37.89 0.44 -44.03
CA GLN A 44 -38.04 -0.48 -42.89
C GLN A 44 -37.14 -1.69 -43.08
N ILE A 45 -36.30 -1.98 -42.13
CA ILE A 45 -35.70 -3.31 -41.96
C ILE A 45 -36.02 -3.79 -40.56
N ASN A 46 -36.87 -4.81 -40.49
CA ASN A 46 -37.03 -5.66 -39.30
C ASN A 46 -35.69 -6.35 -38.99
N GLY A 47 -35.21 -6.21 -37.77
CA GLY A 47 -33.96 -6.87 -37.38
C GLY A 47 -33.75 -6.82 -35.89
N ALA A 48 -34.09 -7.91 -35.22
CA ALA A 48 -33.52 -8.45 -33.99
C ALA A 48 -33.01 -7.43 -32.95
N ASN A 49 -33.79 -7.26 -31.94
CA ASN A 49 -33.46 -6.64 -30.67
C ASN A 49 -32.22 -7.33 -30.03
N PRO A 50 -31.03 -6.71 -29.93
CA PRO A 50 -30.01 -7.25 -29.08
C PRO A 50 -30.48 -7.02 -27.65
N SER A 51 -30.78 -8.09 -26.94
CA SER A 51 -30.96 -8.11 -25.49
C SER A 51 -29.83 -7.33 -24.84
N VAL A 52 -30.16 -6.13 -24.37
CA VAL A 52 -29.33 -5.36 -23.47
C VAL A 52 -29.22 -6.20 -22.20
N VAL A 53 -28.10 -6.89 -22.07
CA VAL A 53 -27.70 -7.45 -20.77
C VAL A 53 -27.46 -6.26 -19.87
N THR A 54 -28.50 -5.81 -19.20
CA THR A 54 -28.41 -4.94 -18.04
C THR A 54 -27.81 -5.78 -16.93
N GLY A 55 -26.48 -5.95 -16.98
CA GLY A 55 -25.71 -6.31 -15.82
C GLY A 55 -25.90 -5.21 -14.81
N ALA A 56 -26.92 -5.32 -13.96
CA ALA A 56 -27.05 -4.55 -12.75
C ALA A 56 -25.76 -4.80 -11.96
N ARG A 57 -24.79 -3.92 -12.09
CA ARG A 57 -23.67 -3.84 -11.15
C ARG A 57 -24.34 -3.52 -9.83
N ASN A 58 -24.41 -4.52 -8.95
CA ASN A 58 -24.82 -4.31 -7.58
C ASN A 58 -23.93 -3.23 -7.01
N GLU A 59 -24.44 -2.00 -6.95
CA GLU A 59 -23.77 -0.91 -6.25
C GLU A 59 -23.60 -1.35 -4.81
N PRO A 60 -22.44 -1.12 -4.16
CA PRO A 60 -22.24 -1.48 -2.76
C PRO A 60 -23.33 -0.79 -1.94
N ARG A 61 -23.98 -1.56 -1.08
CA ARG A 61 -25.00 -1.02 -0.17
C ARG A 61 -24.36 0.07 0.69
N ASN A 62 -25.01 1.20 0.81
CA ASN A 62 -24.59 2.29 1.68
C ASN A 62 -24.72 1.84 3.15
N GLY A 63 -23.59 1.56 3.76
CA GLY A 63 -23.46 1.22 5.18
C GLY A 63 -22.57 0.01 5.41
N PRO A 64 -21.81 -0.04 6.51
CA PRO A 64 -21.07 -1.22 6.88
C PRO A 64 -22.07 -2.35 7.17
N VAL A 65 -21.93 -3.46 6.47
CA VAL A 65 -22.57 -4.72 6.87
C VAL A 65 -21.67 -5.27 7.98
N THR A 66 -21.98 -4.97 9.22
CA THR A 66 -21.32 -5.55 10.39
C THR A 66 -21.73 -7.01 10.50
N ASP A 67 -20.99 -7.89 9.84
CA ASP A 67 -21.11 -9.32 10.05
C ASP A 67 -20.17 -9.74 11.19
N ILE A 68 -20.66 -9.60 12.41
CA ILE A 68 -19.93 -9.98 13.63
C ILE A 68 -19.78 -11.49 13.80
N SER A 69 -20.40 -12.30 12.93
CA SER A 69 -20.35 -13.77 12.98
C SER A 69 -19.12 -14.37 12.32
N ARG A 70 -18.43 -13.60 11.48
CA ARG A 70 -17.21 -14.06 10.77
C ARG A 70 -15.99 -13.89 11.65
N PRO A 71 -15.10 -14.92 11.71
CA PRO A 71 -13.83 -14.79 12.42
C PRO A 71 -12.97 -13.69 11.79
N THR A 72 -12.02 -13.18 12.58
CA THR A 72 -10.98 -12.27 12.09
C THR A 72 -10.19 -12.93 10.96
N GLN A 73 -9.97 -12.22 9.86
CA GLN A 73 -9.23 -12.69 8.70
C GLN A 73 -8.19 -11.68 8.25
N ILE A 74 -7.09 -12.18 7.68
CA ILE A 74 -6.14 -11.36 6.94
C ILE A 74 -6.19 -11.77 5.47
N VAL A 75 -6.34 -10.79 4.58
CA VAL A 75 -6.19 -10.97 3.14
C VAL A 75 -4.87 -10.34 2.71
N VAL A 76 -4.03 -11.09 2.04
CA VAL A 76 -2.78 -10.59 1.46
C VAL A 76 -3.12 -9.83 0.18
N LEU A 77 -3.03 -8.49 0.23
CA LEU A 77 -3.28 -7.65 -0.94
C LEU A 77 -2.02 -7.47 -1.79
N GLY A 78 -0.85 -7.58 -1.17
CA GLY A 78 0.44 -7.53 -1.83
C GLY A 78 1.49 -8.24 -1.02
N SER A 79 2.19 -9.18 -1.66
CA SER A 79 3.26 -9.98 -1.07
C SER A 79 4.64 -9.65 -1.63
N GLY A 80 4.71 -8.69 -2.57
CA GLY A 80 5.91 -8.27 -3.28
C GLY A 80 6.74 -7.21 -2.55
N THR A 81 7.81 -6.78 -3.21
CA THR A 81 8.87 -5.89 -2.74
C THR A 81 8.93 -4.64 -3.63
N PRO A 82 9.89 -3.70 -3.45
CA PRO A 82 10.03 -2.56 -4.37
C PRO A 82 10.36 -2.96 -5.83
N ILE A 83 10.78 -4.20 -6.06
CA ILE A 83 11.05 -4.69 -7.42
C ILE A 83 9.72 -5.04 -8.10
N PRO A 84 9.36 -4.37 -9.22
CA PRO A 84 8.10 -4.66 -9.89
C PRO A 84 8.00 -6.12 -10.33
N ASP A 85 6.89 -6.77 -9.98
CA ASP A 85 6.56 -8.13 -10.38
C ASP A 85 5.15 -8.17 -10.97
N ALA A 86 4.97 -8.86 -12.09
CA ALA A 86 3.67 -8.98 -12.75
C ALA A 86 2.66 -9.82 -11.97
N LYS A 87 3.12 -10.64 -11.02
CA LYS A 87 2.31 -11.59 -10.23
C LYS A 87 2.06 -11.12 -8.81
N ARG A 88 2.84 -10.15 -8.31
CA ARG A 88 2.81 -9.69 -6.93
C ARG A 88 2.67 -8.18 -6.87
N ALA A 89 1.65 -7.70 -6.19
CA ALA A 89 1.57 -6.32 -5.76
C ALA A 89 2.60 -6.07 -4.63
N SER A 90 3.04 -4.85 -4.47
CA SER A 90 3.92 -4.45 -3.36
C SER A 90 3.20 -4.60 -2.01
N ALA A 91 3.94 -4.55 -0.91
CA ALA A 91 3.50 -4.91 0.43
C ALA A 91 2.15 -4.29 0.84
N SER A 92 1.19 -5.14 1.17
CA SER A 92 -0.09 -4.72 1.77
C SER A 92 -0.86 -5.92 2.33
N LEU A 93 -1.37 -5.77 3.54
CA LEU A 93 -2.24 -6.74 4.21
C LEU A 93 -3.55 -6.07 4.60
N ALA A 94 -4.68 -6.76 4.48
CA ALA A 94 -5.98 -6.27 4.93
C ALA A 94 -6.52 -7.12 6.05
N LEU A 95 -6.67 -6.54 7.23
CA LEU A 95 -7.45 -7.11 8.33
C LEU A 95 -8.94 -6.91 8.03
N ILE A 96 -9.69 -8.00 8.10
CA ILE A 96 -11.15 -7.98 8.05
C ILE A 96 -11.66 -8.34 9.44
N TYR A 97 -12.30 -7.39 10.08
CA TYR A 97 -12.85 -7.55 11.41
C TYR A 97 -14.23 -6.91 11.50
N GLN A 98 -15.23 -7.65 11.96
CA GLN A 98 -16.63 -7.22 12.09
C GLN A 98 -17.19 -6.51 10.84
N GLY A 99 -16.82 -7.01 9.65
CA GLY A 99 -17.27 -6.45 8.36
C GLY A 99 -16.59 -5.15 7.94
N GLU A 100 -15.57 -4.70 8.65
CA GLU A 100 -14.73 -3.57 8.28
C GLU A 100 -13.35 -4.04 7.80
N ALA A 101 -12.70 -3.23 6.96
CA ALA A 101 -11.36 -3.49 6.43
C ALA A 101 -10.37 -2.42 6.91
N TYR A 102 -9.25 -2.89 7.45
CA TYR A 102 -8.13 -2.09 7.94
C TYR A 102 -6.88 -2.51 7.19
N LEU A 103 -6.22 -1.59 6.48
CA LEU A 103 -5.03 -1.92 5.71
C LEU A 103 -3.76 -1.71 6.55
N PHE A 104 -2.80 -2.61 6.38
CA PHE A 104 -1.43 -2.47 6.85
C PHE A 104 -0.54 -2.37 5.61
N ASP A 105 0.06 -1.21 5.42
CA ASP A 105 0.68 -0.75 4.18
C ASP A 105 -0.28 -0.74 2.97
N VAL A 106 0.10 -0.01 1.95
CA VAL A 106 -0.68 0.14 0.73
C VAL A 106 0.26 0.35 -0.46
N GLY A 107 1.06 -0.67 -0.74
CA GLY A 107 2.00 -0.68 -1.85
C GLY A 107 1.31 -0.77 -3.21
N ALA A 108 2.08 -0.56 -4.28
CA ALA A 108 1.58 -0.51 -5.65
C ALA A 108 0.82 -1.78 -6.05
N GLY A 109 -0.41 -1.65 -6.53
CA GLY A 109 -1.29 -2.75 -6.95
C GLY A 109 -2.21 -3.29 -5.85
N ALA A 110 -2.02 -2.88 -4.58
CA ALA A 110 -2.81 -3.33 -3.44
C ALA A 110 -4.31 -3.02 -3.60
N ILE A 111 -4.67 -1.83 -4.08
CA ILE A 111 -6.08 -1.42 -4.21
C ILE A 111 -6.79 -2.19 -5.33
N ARG A 112 -6.09 -2.54 -6.39
CA ARG A 112 -6.63 -3.45 -7.42
C ARG A 112 -6.87 -4.85 -6.86
N ASN A 113 -5.96 -5.34 -6.03
CA ASN A 113 -6.11 -6.63 -5.38
C ASN A 113 -7.20 -6.61 -4.30
N ALA A 114 -7.37 -5.51 -3.56
CA ALA A 114 -8.53 -5.32 -2.68
C ALA A 114 -9.85 -5.45 -3.45
N THR A 115 -9.95 -4.81 -4.63
CA THR A 115 -11.11 -4.94 -5.49
C THR A 115 -11.30 -6.38 -6.01
N LYS A 116 -10.23 -7.09 -6.39
CA LYS A 116 -10.32 -8.51 -6.78
C LYS A 116 -10.79 -9.39 -5.63
N ALA A 117 -10.21 -9.21 -4.43
CA ALA A 117 -10.57 -9.97 -3.23
C ALA A 117 -12.03 -9.73 -2.84
N ARG A 118 -12.51 -8.49 -2.93
CA ARG A 118 -13.92 -8.14 -2.72
C ARG A 118 -14.86 -9.03 -3.53
N TYR A 119 -14.59 -9.16 -4.82
CA TYR A 119 -15.46 -9.95 -5.70
C TYR A 119 -15.23 -11.46 -5.59
N ARG A 120 -13.98 -11.88 -5.40
CA ARG A 120 -13.63 -13.29 -5.31
C ARG A 120 -14.14 -13.96 -4.03
N TYR A 121 -14.11 -13.24 -2.92
CA TYR A 121 -14.40 -13.77 -1.59
C TYR A 121 -15.66 -13.20 -0.96
N ASP A 122 -16.39 -12.36 -1.70
CA ASP A 122 -17.56 -11.63 -1.21
C ASP A 122 -17.28 -10.86 0.10
N ILE A 123 -16.22 -10.02 0.08
CA ILE A 123 -15.84 -9.17 1.20
C ILE A 123 -16.13 -7.70 0.83
N PRO A 124 -17.36 -7.18 1.08
CA PRO A 124 -17.76 -5.84 0.68
C PRO A 124 -16.86 -4.73 1.23
N ALA A 125 -16.28 -4.92 2.43
CA ALA A 125 -15.40 -3.97 3.09
C ALA A 125 -14.13 -3.64 2.30
N LEU A 126 -13.69 -4.54 1.39
CA LEU A 126 -12.52 -4.31 0.54
C LEU A 126 -12.80 -3.45 -0.71
N TYR A 127 -14.02 -2.91 -0.85
CA TYR A 127 -14.26 -1.91 -1.89
C TYR A 127 -13.57 -0.58 -1.49
N PRO A 128 -12.80 0.09 -2.38
CA PRO A 128 -11.93 1.19 -1.99
C PRO A 128 -12.60 2.31 -1.19
N SER A 129 -13.84 2.66 -1.50
CA SER A 129 -14.58 3.68 -0.74
C SER A 129 -15.15 3.19 0.60
N GLN A 130 -15.06 1.89 0.91
CA GLN A 130 -15.48 1.30 2.18
C GLN A 130 -14.32 1.07 3.16
N ILE A 131 -13.08 1.05 2.68
CA ILE A 131 -11.89 0.91 3.52
C ILE A 131 -11.78 2.16 4.39
N CYS A 132 -11.77 1.98 5.72
CA CYS A 132 -11.76 3.10 6.67
C CYS A 132 -10.37 3.66 6.92
N CYS A 133 -9.41 2.75 7.02
CA CYS A 133 -8.18 3.04 7.73
C CYS A 133 -6.97 2.38 7.07
N VAL A 134 -5.83 3.06 7.10
CA VAL A 134 -4.53 2.50 6.71
C VAL A 134 -3.51 2.77 7.81
N PHE A 135 -2.71 1.76 8.13
CA PHE A 135 -1.61 1.79 9.09
C PHE A 135 -0.32 1.54 8.32
N LEU A 136 0.55 2.54 8.23
CA LEU A 136 1.80 2.45 7.49
C LEU A 136 2.94 2.05 8.43
N THR A 137 3.71 1.05 8.03
CA THR A 137 4.89 0.61 8.77
C THR A 137 6.01 1.62 8.65
N HIS A 138 6.25 2.10 7.45
CA HIS A 138 7.23 3.15 7.11
C HIS A 138 6.87 3.81 5.77
N LEU A 139 7.66 4.79 5.31
CA LEU A 139 7.27 5.61 4.15
C LEU A 139 7.99 5.26 2.84
N HIS A 140 8.56 4.06 2.69
CA HIS A 140 9.05 3.62 1.38
C HIS A 140 7.89 3.50 0.36
N SER A 141 8.22 3.65 -0.91
CA SER A 141 7.24 3.70 -1.99
C SER A 141 6.46 2.39 -2.15
N ASP A 142 7.09 1.26 -1.95
CA ASP A 142 6.47 -0.06 -2.03
C ASP A 142 5.53 -0.39 -0.86
N HIS A 143 5.44 0.51 0.13
CA HIS A 143 4.48 0.46 1.23
C HIS A 143 3.42 1.56 1.15
N THR A 144 3.57 2.54 0.24
CA THR A 144 2.74 3.76 0.24
C THR A 144 2.17 4.17 -1.12
N MET A 145 2.60 3.57 -2.23
CA MET A 145 2.32 4.09 -3.57
C MET A 145 0.82 4.12 -3.91
N ASP A 146 0.03 3.16 -3.46
CA ASP A 146 -1.42 3.14 -3.66
C ASP A 146 -2.21 3.97 -2.64
N LEU A 147 -1.54 4.72 -1.75
CA LEU A 147 -2.26 5.63 -0.85
C LEU A 147 -3.08 6.66 -1.62
N VAL A 148 -2.58 7.12 -2.76
CA VAL A 148 -3.31 8.00 -3.66
C VAL A 148 -4.48 7.27 -4.32
N GLU A 149 -4.30 6.05 -4.81
CA GLU A 149 -5.39 5.25 -5.38
C GLU A 149 -6.47 4.96 -4.34
N LEU A 150 -6.08 4.57 -3.12
CA LEU A 150 -7.01 4.36 -2.00
C LEU A 150 -7.81 5.61 -1.68
N ALA A 151 -7.16 6.76 -1.50
CA ALA A 151 -7.82 7.98 -1.07
C ALA A 151 -8.73 8.59 -2.14
N TYR A 152 -8.34 8.49 -3.43
CA TYR A 152 -9.00 9.21 -4.52
C TYR A 152 -9.83 8.35 -5.48
N THR A 153 -9.82 7.01 -5.35
CA THR A 153 -10.74 6.16 -6.10
C THR A 153 -12.13 6.22 -5.48
N MET A 154 -13.10 6.67 -6.27
CA MET A 154 -14.52 6.79 -5.85
C MET A 154 -14.71 7.61 -4.56
N TRP A 155 -13.81 8.56 -4.29
CA TRP A 155 -13.78 9.33 -3.05
C TRP A 155 -15.11 10.04 -2.74
N TRP A 156 -15.84 10.49 -3.75
CA TRP A 156 -17.13 11.16 -3.59
C TRP A 156 -18.25 10.25 -3.06
N ARG A 157 -18.01 8.94 -3.01
CA ARG A 157 -18.90 7.94 -2.42
C ARG A 157 -18.43 7.46 -1.04
N ARG A 158 -17.24 7.85 -0.61
CA ARG A 158 -16.75 7.54 0.73
C ARG A 158 -17.59 8.30 1.75
N ARG A 159 -18.13 7.60 2.76
CA ARG A 159 -19.00 8.20 3.77
C ARG A 159 -18.24 9.19 4.65
N ASP A 160 -17.14 8.73 5.22
CA ASP A 160 -16.24 9.50 6.08
C ASP A 160 -14.89 9.60 5.42
N GLY A 161 -14.02 10.52 5.63
CA GLY A 161 -12.69 10.54 5.03
C GLY A 161 -11.88 9.27 5.29
N LEU A 162 -10.69 9.17 4.74
CA LEU A 162 -9.75 8.08 5.04
C LEU A 162 -8.95 8.43 6.30
N LEU A 163 -8.84 7.51 7.25
CA LEU A 163 -7.92 7.63 8.38
C LEU A 163 -6.58 6.98 8.01
N ALA A 164 -5.49 7.69 8.19
CA ALA A 164 -4.14 7.19 7.95
C ALA A 164 -3.29 7.36 9.20
N PHE A 165 -2.68 6.27 9.65
CA PHE A 165 -1.78 6.19 10.79
C PHE A 165 -0.41 5.77 10.30
N GLY A 166 0.66 6.40 10.77
CA GLY A 166 2.00 6.04 10.32
C GLY A 166 3.09 6.95 10.90
N PRO A 167 4.33 6.78 10.47
CA PRO A 167 5.47 7.52 11.00
C PRO A 167 5.44 9.00 10.63
N ASP A 168 6.32 9.76 11.29
CA ASP A 168 6.60 11.15 10.97
C ASP A 168 6.85 11.33 9.46
N GLY A 169 6.26 12.38 8.87
CA GLY A 169 6.26 12.64 7.42
C GLY A 169 4.95 12.28 6.73
N LEU A 170 4.10 11.43 7.33
CA LEU A 170 2.81 11.04 6.75
C LEU A 170 1.88 12.25 6.51
N ALA A 171 1.80 13.17 7.45
CA ALA A 171 0.99 14.38 7.31
C ALA A 171 1.50 15.28 6.16
N GLY A 172 2.81 15.32 5.94
CA GLY A 172 3.42 16.00 4.79
C GLY A 172 3.05 15.33 3.47
N MET A 173 3.17 14.00 3.42
CA MET A 173 2.81 13.18 2.26
C MET A 173 1.34 13.36 1.87
N THR A 174 0.41 13.26 2.81
CA THR A 174 -1.03 13.39 2.52
C THR A 174 -1.41 14.79 2.06
N ARG A 175 -0.78 15.84 2.58
CA ARG A 175 -0.94 17.22 2.05
C ARG A 175 -0.45 17.33 0.60
N ALA A 176 0.70 16.75 0.28
CA ALA A 176 1.23 16.74 -1.09
C ALA A 176 0.30 15.98 -2.05
N LEU A 177 -0.24 14.83 -1.63
CA LEU A 177 -1.23 14.07 -2.41
C LEU A 177 -2.51 14.89 -2.65
N ALA A 178 -2.99 15.63 -1.66
CA ALA A 178 -4.16 16.50 -1.81
C ALA A 178 -3.90 17.62 -2.85
N GLN A 179 -2.70 18.19 -2.87
CA GLN A 179 -2.31 19.18 -3.87
C GLN A 179 -2.22 18.55 -5.27
N PHE A 180 -1.62 17.37 -5.37
CA PHE A 180 -1.51 16.62 -6.63
C PHE A 180 -2.87 16.29 -7.22
N MET A 181 -3.85 15.93 -6.39
CA MET A 181 -5.21 15.55 -6.81
C MET A 181 -6.21 16.72 -6.83
N ALA A 182 -5.80 17.94 -6.51
CA ALA A 182 -6.67 19.12 -6.53
C ALA A 182 -7.41 19.33 -7.87
N PRO A 183 -6.80 19.09 -9.04
CA PRO A 183 -7.52 19.18 -10.32
C PRO A 183 -8.70 18.20 -10.43
N ASP A 184 -8.52 16.91 -10.03
CA ASP A 184 -9.61 15.92 -10.05
C ASP A 184 -10.76 16.34 -9.12
N VAL A 185 -10.44 16.79 -7.90
CA VAL A 185 -11.43 17.28 -6.93
C VAL A 185 -12.20 18.46 -7.51
N SER A 186 -11.50 19.45 -8.09
CA SER A 186 -12.13 20.63 -8.69
C SER A 186 -13.07 20.28 -9.85
N LEU A 187 -12.63 19.40 -10.75
CA LEU A 187 -13.43 18.95 -11.89
C LEU A 187 -14.70 18.21 -11.45
N ARG A 188 -14.64 17.38 -10.43
CA ARG A 188 -15.78 16.61 -9.95
C ARG A 188 -16.77 17.45 -9.12
N THR A 189 -16.27 18.42 -8.35
CA THR A 189 -17.12 19.28 -7.50
C THR A 189 -17.67 20.49 -8.24
N GLY A 190 -17.01 20.95 -9.29
CA GLY A 190 -17.42 22.12 -10.08
C GLY A 190 -18.37 21.82 -11.24
N GLY A 191 -18.68 20.53 -11.53
CA GLY A 191 -19.50 20.09 -12.64
C GLY A 191 -20.86 19.53 -12.23
N ASN A 192 -21.49 18.78 -13.15
CA ASN A 192 -22.79 18.15 -12.95
C ASN A 192 -22.70 16.73 -12.35
N GLN A 193 -21.52 16.26 -11.98
CA GLN A 193 -21.37 14.94 -11.39
C GLN A 193 -22.01 14.92 -9.99
N PRO A 194 -22.93 13.96 -9.70
CA PRO A 194 -23.40 13.77 -8.35
C PRO A 194 -22.24 13.44 -7.40
N THR A 195 -22.05 14.26 -6.37
CA THR A 195 -20.96 14.12 -5.40
C THR A 195 -21.57 14.08 -3.99
N PRO A 196 -22.09 12.89 -3.57
CA PRO A 196 -22.80 12.75 -2.28
C PRO A 196 -21.97 13.20 -1.08
N ASN A 197 -20.65 12.97 -1.11
CA ASN A 197 -19.73 13.51 -0.12
C ASN A 197 -18.63 14.34 -0.80
N PRO A 198 -18.74 15.66 -0.85
CA PRO A 198 -17.74 16.53 -1.48
C PRO A 198 -16.41 16.59 -0.72
N LEU A 199 -16.33 15.99 0.48
CA LEU A 199 -15.14 15.97 1.33
C LEU A 199 -14.54 14.55 1.50
N GLY A 200 -15.12 13.55 0.83
CA GLY A 200 -14.71 12.15 0.97
C GLY A 200 -13.26 11.86 0.56
N TYR A 201 -12.61 12.77 -0.18
CA TYR A 201 -11.19 12.67 -0.55
C TYR A 201 -10.23 13.01 0.60
N ARG A 202 -10.72 13.57 1.69
CA ARG A 202 -9.87 13.98 2.80
C ARG A 202 -9.23 12.77 3.46
N VAL A 203 -7.92 12.92 3.73
CA VAL A 203 -7.15 11.96 4.53
C VAL A 203 -6.80 12.63 5.85
N SER A 204 -7.29 12.05 6.94
CA SER A 204 -6.90 12.46 8.29
C SER A 204 -5.65 11.65 8.69
N ALA A 205 -4.49 12.27 8.56
CA ALA A 205 -3.22 11.65 8.91
C ALA A 205 -2.90 11.86 10.40
N THR A 206 -2.59 10.77 11.10
CA THR A 206 -2.08 10.74 12.47
C THR A 206 -0.67 10.18 12.45
N GLU A 207 0.32 11.00 12.77
CA GLU A 207 1.68 10.55 12.99
C GLU A 207 1.74 9.91 14.38
N ILE A 208 2.19 8.64 14.41
CA ILE A 208 2.12 7.77 15.60
C ILE A 208 3.49 7.60 16.26
N SER A 209 3.48 7.08 17.47
CA SER A 209 4.62 6.54 18.19
C SER A 209 4.26 5.15 18.72
N GLU A 210 5.23 4.46 19.35
CA GLU A 210 5.00 3.16 20.00
C GLU A 210 3.83 3.20 20.98
N GLY A 211 3.09 2.09 21.05
CA GLY A 211 1.95 1.89 21.94
C GLY A 211 0.66 1.61 21.17
N ILE A 212 -0.47 1.68 21.86
CA ILE A 212 -1.78 1.50 21.27
C ILE A 212 -2.11 2.72 20.41
N VAL A 213 -2.31 2.50 19.11
CA VAL A 213 -2.57 3.54 18.11
C VAL A 213 -4.02 3.55 17.63
N PHE A 214 -4.75 2.45 17.89
CA PHE A 214 -6.16 2.34 17.53
C PHE A 214 -6.88 1.32 18.41
N GLU A 215 -8.08 1.68 18.84
CA GLU A 215 -9.00 0.76 19.54
C GLU A 215 -10.42 0.96 19.04
N LYS A 216 -11.11 -0.14 18.75
CA LYS A 216 -12.52 -0.13 18.36
C LYS A 216 -13.15 -1.51 18.52
N ASP A 217 -14.25 -1.59 19.27
CA ASP A 217 -15.12 -2.79 19.36
C ASP A 217 -14.36 -4.10 19.66
N GLY A 218 -13.33 -4.05 20.50
CA GLY A 218 -12.48 -5.19 20.86
C GLY A 218 -11.26 -5.41 19.94
N LEU A 219 -11.14 -4.65 18.84
CA LEU A 219 -9.91 -4.57 18.06
C LEU A 219 -8.94 -3.61 18.74
N ILE A 220 -7.71 -4.06 18.98
CA ILE A 220 -6.60 -3.25 19.49
C ILE A 220 -5.46 -3.36 18.50
N ILE A 221 -4.93 -2.22 18.03
CA ILE A 221 -3.74 -2.14 17.18
C ILE A 221 -2.65 -1.40 17.95
N GLU A 222 -1.56 -2.10 18.19
CA GLU A 222 -0.37 -1.59 18.85
C GLU A 222 0.77 -1.48 17.84
N ALA A 223 1.40 -0.31 17.74
CA ALA A 223 2.64 -0.09 17.00
C ALA A 223 3.84 -0.31 17.92
N PHE A 224 4.92 -0.88 17.40
CA PHE A 224 6.20 -1.02 18.10
C PHE A 224 7.36 -0.76 17.14
N ASP A 225 8.43 -0.16 17.65
CA ASP A 225 9.58 0.16 16.83
C ASP A 225 10.30 -1.09 16.32
N VAL A 226 10.73 -1.04 15.06
CA VAL A 226 11.56 -2.06 14.43
C VAL A 226 12.80 -1.43 13.79
N ASN A 227 13.82 -2.25 13.51
CA ASN A 227 15.10 -1.75 13.00
C ASN A 227 15.15 -1.91 11.47
N HIS A 228 14.82 -0.88 10.73
CA HIS A 228 14.97 -0.85 9.26
C HIS A 228 16.19 0.01 8.84
N GLY A 229 17.34 -0.28 9.42
CA GLY A 229 18.59 0.43 9.12
C GLY A 229 18.51 1.92 9.48
N HIS A 230 18.63 2.78 8.48
CA HIS A 230 18.53 4.24 8.64
C HIS A 230 17.13 4.81 8.46
N VAL A 231 16.16 3.98 8.08
CA VAL A 231 14.73 4.38 7.98
C VAL A 231 14.14 4.44 9.38
N LYS A 232 13.86 5.66 9.86
CA LYS A 232 13.35 5.89 11.21
C LYS A 232 12.34 7.03 11.22
N PRO A 233 11.20 6.85 11.92
CA PRO A 233 10.78 5.60 12.57
C PRO A 233 10.30 4.56 11.56
N ALA A 234 10.37 3.27 11.93
CA ALA A 234 9.75 2.16 11.25
C ALA A 234 9.04 1.28 12.28
N TYR A 235 7.83 0.81 11.96
CA TYR A 235 6.97 0.12 12.90
C TYR A 235 6.60 -1.29 12.44
N GLY A 236 6.56 -2.22 13.41
CA GLY A 236 5.72 -3.42 13.33
C GLY A 236 4.39 -3.17 14.03
N TYR A 237 3.41 -4.02 13.78
CA TYR A 237 2.09 -3.93 14.40
C TYR A 237 1.70 -5.24 15.08
N LYS A 238 1.18 -5.13 16.30
CA LYS A 238 0.47 -6.21 16.99
C LYS A 238 -1.01 -5.90 17.00
N ILE A 239 -1.80 -6.82 16.46
CA ILE A 239 -3.24 -6.72 16.31
C ILE A 239 -3.85 -7.75 17.24
N THR A 240 -4.72 -7.31 18.12
CA THR A 240 -5.47 -8.19 19.04
C THR A 240 -6.95 -8.02 18.79
N THR A 241 -7.62 -9.13 18.53
CA THR A 241 -9.08 -9.23 18.48
C THR A 241 -9.52 -10.27 19.50
N PRO A 242 -10.83 -10.43 19.80
CA PRO A 242 -11.30 -11.45 20.72
C PRO A 242 -10.94 -12.90 20.33
N ASP A 243 -10.71 -13.15 19.04
CA ASP A 243 -10.45 -14.49 18.48
C ASP A 243 -9.03 -14.70 17.93
N LYS A 244 -8.21 -13.64 17.78
CA LYS A 244 -6.85 -13.76 17.20
C LYS A 244 -5.86 -12.74 17.74
N VAL A 245 -4.60 -13.15 17.80
CA VAL A 245 -3.43 -12.28 17.94
C VAL A 245 -2.57 -12.40 16.68
N ILE A 246 -2.39 -11.30 15.97
CA ILE A 246 -1.65 -11.24 14.71
C ILE A 246 -0.52 -10.24 14.87
N VAL A 247 0.68 -10.59 14.38
CA VAL A 247 1.83 -9.68 14.36
C VAL A 247 2.31 -9.50 12.92
N ILE A 248 2.57 -8.25 12.55
CA ILE A 248 3.10 -7.85 11.24
C ILE A 248 4.44 -7.17 11.48
N SER A 249 5.49 -7.66 10.80
CA SER A 249 6.85 -7.16 11.04
C SER A 249 7.07 -5.75 10.47
N GLY A 250 6.44 -5.39 9.35
CA GLY A 250 7.01 -4.39 8.45
C GLY A 250 8.38 -4.83 7.95
N ASP A 251 9.17 -3.91 7.43
CA ASP A 251 10.56 -4.19 7.04
C ASP A 251 11.48 -4.00 8.24
N THR A 252 12.31 -5.00 8.53
CA THR A 252 13.16 -4.98 9.73
C THR A 252 14.34 -5.95 9.65
N ALA A 253 15.50 -5.54 10.12
CA ALA A 253 16.51 -6.49 10.55
C ALA A 253 16.00 -7.27 11.78
N TYR A 254 16.71 -8.32 12.20
CA TYR A 254 16.33 -9.10 13.38
C TYR A 254 15.99 -8.19 14.58
N SER A 255 14.82 -8.37 15.17
CA SER A 255 14.29 -7.55 16.26
C SER A 255 13.86 -8.39 17.45
N GLU A 256 14.50 -8.20 18.60
CA GLU A 256 14.12 -8.82 19.86
C GLU A 256 12.72 -8.35 20.33
N ILE A 257 12.40 -7.07 20.09
CA ILE A 257 11.09 -6.51 20.44
C ILE A 257 9.99 -7.24 19.66
N LEU A 258 10.21 -7.44 18.34
CA LEU A 258 9.28 -8.17 17.49
C LEU A 258 9.13 -9.62 17.98
N ALA A 259 10.24 -10.28 18.32
CA ALA A 259 10.20 -11.65 18.85
C ALA A 259 9.33 -11.71 20.14
N GLN A 260 9.45 -10.74 21.03
CA GLN A 260 8.65 -10.65 22.27
C GLN A 260 7.17 -10.38 21.95
N LYS A 261 6.86 -9.45 21.03
CA LYS A 261 5.48 -9.13 20.62
C LYS A 261 4.79 -10.32 19.94
N ALA A 262 5.57 -11.18 19.24
CA ALA A 262 5.08 -12.34 18.53
C ALA A 262 4.96 -13.63 19.39
N VAL A 263 5.33 -13.57 20.69
CA VAL A 263 5.21 -14.75 21.55
C VAL A 263 3.78 -15.27 21.57
N GLY A 264 3.61 -16.52 21.09
CA GLY A 264 2.31 -17.20 21.07
C GLY A 264 1.26 -16.57 20.16
N ALA A 265 1.67 -15.72 19.20
CA ALA A 265 0.75 -15.19 18.21
C ALA A 265 0.13 -16.30 17.35
N ASP A 266 -1.15 -16.15 16.99
CA ASP A 266 -1.81 -17.06 16.05
C ASP A 266 -1.17 -16.99 14.67
N ILE A 267 -0.79 -15.76 14.23
CA ILE A 267 -0.14 -15.54 12.94
C ILE A 267 0.96 -14.47 13.10
N LEU A 268 2.15 -14.80 12.60
CA LEU A 268 3.24 -13.84 12.38
C LEU A 268 3.44 -13.67 10.89
N PHE A 269 3.09 -12.49 10.35
CA PHE A 269 3.48 -12.05 9.02
C PHE A 269 4.87 -11.40 9.12
N HIS A 270 5.83 -11.93 8.37
CA HIS A 270 7.20 -11.41 8.43
C HIS A 270 7.84 -11.32 7.04
N GLU A 271 8.55 -10.23 6.80
CA GLU A 271 9.43 -10.10 5.65
C GLU A 271 10.59 -11.10 5.71
N VAL A 272 11.21 -11.41 4.58
CA VAL A 272 12.32 -12.36 4.57
C VAL A 272 13.31 -12.14 3.44
N VAL A 273 14.59 -12.29 3.75
CA VAL A 273 15.68 -12.33 2.76
C VAL A 273 16.20 -13.76 2.60
N SER A 274 16.24 -14.26 1.37
CA SER A 274 16.93 -15.51 1.06
C SER A 274 18.44 -15.38 1.23
N GLU A 275 19.02 -16.17 2.10
CA GLU A 275 20.48 -16.18 2.29
C GLU A 275 21.21 -16.71 1.06
N ALA A 276 20.66 -17.71 0.39
CA ALA A 276 21.23 -18.23 -0.86
C ALA A 276 21.24 -17.15 -1.96
N GLY A 277 20.17 -16.38 -2.09
CA GLY A 277 20.10 -15.28 -3.05
C GLY A 277 21.02 -14.11 -2.68
N LEU A 278 21.01 -13.71 -1.40
CA LEU A 278 21.83 -12.62 -0.88
C LEU A 278 23.33 -12.93 -1.00
N GLY A 279 23.73 -14.16 -0.75
CA GLY A 279 25.12 -14.61 -0.85
C GLY A 279 25.74 -14.41 -2.25
N GLY A 280 24.92 -14.36 -3.29
CA GLY A 280 25.34 -14.03 -4.66
C GLY A 280 25.54 -12.53 -4.93
N ARG A 281 25.22 -11.65 -3.98
CA ARG A 281 25.36 -10.19 -4.14
C ARG A 281 26.73 -9.70 -3.66
N SER A 282 27.11 -8.47 -4.10
CA SER A 282 28.34 -7.86 -3.58
C SER A 282 28.25 -7.66 -2.07
N ILE A 283 29.40 -7.61 -1.39
CA ILE A 283 29.48 -7.39 0.07
C ILE A 283 28.77 -6.10 0.51
N PHE A 284 28.77 -5.07 -0.34
CA PHE A 284 28.04 -3.82 -0.09
C PHE A 284 26.53 -4.08 0.07
N TRP A 285 25.93 -4.83 -0.85
CA TRP A 285 24.50 -5.18 -0.79
C TRP A 285 24.20 -6.17 0.33
N GLN A 286 25.09 -7.13 0.61
CA GLN A 286 24.92 -8.03 1.74
C GLN A 286 24.89 -7.26 3.07
N ASN A 287 25.81 -6.32 3.27
CA ASN A 287 25.84 -5.50 4.48
C ASN A 287 24.59 -4.61 4.61
N TYR A 288 24.15 -3.99 3.50
CA TYR A 288 22.93 -3.18 3.49
C TYR A 288 21.71 -4.01 3.91
N HIS A 289 21.45 -5.14 3.23
CA HIS A 289 20.27 -5.95 3.52
C HIS A 289 20.33 -6.59 4.91
N ASN A 290 21.47 -7.02 5.38
CA ASN A 290 21.63 -7.52 6.76
C ASN A 290 21.37 -6.45 7.83
N SER A 291 21.53 -5.18 7.52
CA SER A 291 21.27 -4.09 8.46
C SER A 291 19.82 -3.59 8.45
N ALA A 292 19.07 -3.92 7.42
CA ALA A 292 17.72 -3.37 7.16
C ALA A 292 16.63 -4.44 7.08
N HIS A 293 16.99 -5.70 6.85
CA HIS A 293 16.05 -6.81 6.62
C HIS A 293 16.47 -8.07 7.38
N THR A 294 15.54 -8.99 7.56
CA THR A 294 15.76 -10.24 8.31
C THR A 294 16.07 -11.39 7.36
N THR A 295 17.24 -12.02 7.51
CA THR A 295 17.58 -13.24 6.76
C THR A 295 16.75 -14.42 7.22
N SER A 296 16.56 -15.40 6.33
CA SER A 296 15.79 -16.62 6.59
C SER A 296 16.25 -17.38 7.85
N SER A 297 17.55 -17.47 8.12
CA SER A 297 18.06 -18.12 9.35
C SER A 297 17.78 -17.30 10.62
N ASN A 298 17.87 -15.97 10.54
CA ASN A 298 17.54 -15.11 11.67
C ASN A 298 16.04 -15.13 11.94
N LEU A 299 15.20 -15.14 10.90
CA LEU A 299 13.75 -15.29 11.03
C LEU A 299 13.39 -16.64 11.68
N ALA A 300 14.05 -17.73 11.28
CA ALA A 300 13.83 -19.03 11.88
C ALA A 300 14.20 -19.08 13.37
N LYS A 301 15.27 -18.39 13.78
CA LYS A 301 15.64 -18.22 15.21
C LYS A 301 14.57 -17.43 15.95
N LEU A 302 14.08 -16.34 15.35
CA LEU A 302 13.01 -15.53 15.90
C LEU A 302 11.73 -16.36 16.09
N ALA A 303 11.32 -17.10 15.05
CA ALA A 303 10.14 -17.96 15.10
C ALA A 303 10.25 -19.07 16.16
N ARG A 304 11.45 -19.64 16.33
CA ARG A 304 11.73 -20.64 17.38
C ARG A 304 11.60 -20.06 18.78
N SER A 305 11.96 -18.78 18.99
CA SER A 305 11.79 -18.07 20.25
C SER A 305 10.33 -17.68 20.49
N ALA A 306 9.69 -17.08 19.49
CA ALA A 306 8.32 -16.55 19.61
C ALA A 306 7.26 -17.65 19.58
N LYS A 307 7.49 -18.75 18.87
CA LYS A 307 6.57 -19.89 18.70
C LYS A 307 5.18 -19.46 18.21
N PRO A 308 5.08 -18.67 17.11
CA PRO A 308 3.78 -18.39 16.53
C PRO A 308 3.12 -19.68 16.07
N ALA A 309 1.79 -19.77 16.12
CA ALA A 309 1.09 -20.93 15.58
C ALA A 309 1.31 -21.06 14.06
N LYS A 310 1.45 -19.91 13.36
CA LYS A 310 1.72 -19.86 11.94
C LYS A 310 2.68 -18.71 11.60
N LEU A 311 3.74 -19.00 10.82
CA LEU A 311 4.63 -18.01 10.23
C LEU A 311 4.29 -17.84 8.74
N VAL A 312 3.90 -16.64 8.34
CA VAL A 312 3.57 -16.30 6.97
C VAL A 312 4.65 -15.37 6.43
N LEU A 313 5.38 -15.85 5.42
CA LEU A 313 6.42 -15.09 4.74
C LEU A 313 5.79 -14.22 3.65
N TYR A 314 6.01 -12.92 3.69
CA TYR A 314 5.64 -11.98 2.64
C TYR A 314 6.81 -11.04 2.38
N HIS A 315 6.72 -10.12 1.45
CA HIS A 315 7.82 -9.19 1.14
C HIS A 315 9.18 -9.92 0.99
N GLY A 316 9.19 -10.99 0.16
CA GLY A 316 10.36 -11.87 0.01
C GLY A 316 11.44 -11.29 -0.90
N LEU A 317 12.63 -11.05 -0.37
CA LEU A 317 13.81 -10.59 -1.12
C LEU A 317 14.63 -11.83 -1.57
N HIS A 318 14.32 -12.34 -2.76
CA HIS A 318 14.88 -13.62 -3.25
C HIS A 318 16.20 -13.49 -3.99
N PHE A 319 16.51 -12.31 -4.58
CA PHE A 319 17.75 -12.02 -5.33
C PHE A 319 18.13 -13.04 -6.41
N GLY A 320 17.12 -13.63 -7.07
CA GLY A 320 17.29 -14.63 -8.12
C GLY A 320 17.31 -16.08 -7.63
N ALA A 321 17.28 -16.32 -6.32
CA ALA A 321 16.99 -17.66 -5.80
C ALA A 321 15.51 -18.01 -6.04
N PRO A 322 15.16 -19.32 -6.19
CA PRO A 322 13.76 -19.74 -6.25
C PRO A 322 12.99 -19.28 -5.00
N GLU A 323 11.75 -18.82 -5.16
CA GLU A 323 10.95 -18.30 -4.04
C GLU A 323 10.81 -19.31 -2.89
N GLN A 324 10.64 -20.60 -3.20
CA GLN A 324 10.55 -21.66 -2.18
C GLN A 324 11.82 -21.83 -1.34
N LYS A 325 12.94 -21.26 -1.79
CA LYS A 325 14.22 -21.37 -1.06
C LYS A 325 14.15 -20.78 0.33
N VAL A 326 13.45 -19.66 0.52
CA VAL A 326 13.28 -19.05 1.85
C VAL A 326 12.53 -19.98 2.81
N VAL A 327 11.55 -20.74 2.32
CA VAL A 327 10.80 -21.72 3.13
C VAL A 327 11.72 -22.88 3.55
N GLU A 328 12.56 -23.38 2.62
CA GLU A 328 13.54 -24.43 2.92
C GLU A 328 14.56 -23.96 3.96
N GLU A 329 15.09 -22.73 3.79
CA GLU A 329 16.06 -22.13 4.70
C GLU A 329 15.48 -21.96 6.11
N VAL A 330 14.22 -21.49 6.24
CA VAL A 330 13.55 -21.37 7.52
C VAL A 330 13.30 -22.74 8.15
N ARG A 331 12.81 -23.72 7.38
CA ARG A 331 12.52 -25.08 7.87
C ARG A 331 13.75 -25.87 8.28
N ALA A 332 14.92 -25.51 7.78
CA ALA A 332 16.17 -26.11 8.23
C ALA A 332 16.49 -25.84 9.72
N ILE A 333 15.87 -24.80 10.33
CA ILE A 333 16.16 -24.34 11.70
C ILE A 333 14.92 -24.40 12.61
N TRP A 334 13.73 -24.22 12.03
CA TRP A 334 12.45 -24.20 12.76
C TRP A 334 11.42 -25.09 12.04
N ASP A 335 10.80 -25.99 12.80
CA ASP A 335 9.89 -27.04 12.32
C ASP A 335 8.39 -26.68 12.42
N GLY A 336 8.06 -25.44 12.78
CA GLY A 336 6.68 -24.98 12.85
C GLY A 336 6.04 -24.74 11.47
N GLU A 337 4.79 -24.33 11.47
CA GLU A 337 4.03 -24.05 10.23
C GLU A 337 4.55 -22.78 9.54
N VAL A 338 5.17 -22.95 8.38
CA VAL A 338 5.72 -21.88 7.53
C VAL A 338 5.03 -21.89 6.17
N ILE A 339 4.51 -20.72 5.77
CA ILE A 339 3.83 -20.51 4.49
C ILE A 339 4.46 -19.33 3.77
N LEU A 340 4.77 -19.48 2.48
CA LEU A 340 5.09 -18.35 1.61
C LEU A 340 3.78 -17.82 1.03
N ALA A 341 3.42 -16.59 1.37
CA ALA A 341 2.19 -15.96 0.93
C ALA A 341 2.22 -15.60 -0.56
N ASN A 342 1.06 -15.68 -1.17
CA ASN A 342 0.76 -15.11 -2.48
C ASN A 342 -0.30 -14.02 -2.34
N ASP A 343 -0.37 -13.17 -3.35
CA ASP A 343 -1.45 -12.19 -3.43
C ASP A 343 -2.80 -12.91 -3.42
N LEU A 344 -3.74 -12.37 -2.65
CA LEU A 344 -5.09 -12.87 -2.41
C LEU A 344 -5.19 -14.12 -1.52
N ASP A 345 -4.11 -14.59 -0.90
CA ASP A 345 -4.23 -15.60 0.16
C ASP A 345 -5.00 -15.05 1.35
N ILE A 346 -5.76 -15.91 2.05
CA ILE A 346 -6.55 -15.59 3.25
C ILE A 346 -6.09 -16.47 4.41
N PHE A 347 -5.92 -15.85 5.57
CA PHE A 347 -5.51 -16.48 6.82
C PHE A 347 -6.47 -16.19 7.95
#